data_aef4fb477f57cce5830d6b22e7444ccc
#
_entry.id   aef4fb477f57cce5830d6b22e7444ccc
#
_cell.length_a   1.000
_cell.length_b   1.000
_cell.length_c   1.000
_cell.angle_alpha   90.00
_cell.angle_beta   90.00
_cell.angle_gamma   90.00
#
_symmetry.space_group_name_H-M   'P 1'
#
loop_
_entity.id
_entity.type
_entity.pdbx_description
1 polymer ?
#
loop_
_entity_poly.entity_id
_entity_poly.type
_entity_poly.pdbx_seq_one_letter_code
_entity_poly.pdbx_strand_id
1 'polypeptide(L)'
;HQCSQWYVPCVKVTGAMGVTRQNWTNDMLGRKNHEGGFTLIEIMIAVAIIGTLSALAIPNYVAWKAQHDLREAVSEFAGNLNLARVVAINRNRQATVTIQVLGSGYIGVDAVAGGAPIFSTQTMNGNVTGLPAGPMNVVFSSMGLSTAAANQLIPIVNTNGVVYSVVVMPSGKVTWCANSTCP
;
A
#
# COMPACT_ATOMS: atom_id res chain seq x y z
N HIS A 1 -16.98 12.88 -41.58
CA HIS A 1 -16.84 11.43 -41.25
C HIS A 1 -15.87 11.25 -40.09
N GLN A 2 -16.34 11.40 -38.85
CA GLN A 2 -15.61 10.96 -37.66
C GLN A 2 -16.64 10.39 -36.70
N CYS A 3 -16.73 9.06 -36.63
CA CYS A 3 -17.36 8.36 -35.51
C CYS A 3 -16.22 8.04 -34.54
N SER A 4 -16.09 8.79 -33.45
CA SER A 4 -15.20 8.49 -32.34
C SER A 4 -15.93 7.63 -31.31
N GLN A 5 -15.44 6.43 -31.15
CA GLN A 5 -15.29 5.63 -29.93
C GLN A 5 -16.17 5.99 -28.72
N TRP A 6 -17.42 5.55 -28.73
CA TRP A 6 -18.19 5.15 -27.54
C TRP A 6 -19.30 4.23 -28.04
N TYR A 7 -19.43 3.09 -27.42
CA TYR A 7 -20.34 1.98 -27.71
C TYR A 7 -21.81 2.43 -27.82
N VAL A 8 -22.25 2.78 -29.04
CA VAL A 8 -23.66 2.92 -29.38
C VAL A 8 -23.84 2.28 -30.76
N PRO A 9 -24.74 1.31 -30.95
CA PRO A 9 -24.96 0.70 -32.25
C PRO A 9 -25.55 1.72 -33.20
N CYS A 10 -24.83 2.01 -34.31
CA CYS A 10 -25.34 2.82 -35.40
C CYS A 10 -26.54 2.16 -36.06
N VAL A 11 -27.72 2.74 -35.89
CA VAL A 11 -28.91 2.35 -36.62
C VAL A 11 -28.84 3.01 -38.01
N LYS A 12 -28.67 2.20 -39.03
CA LYS A 12 -28.70 2.63 -40.43
C LYS A 12 -30.17 2.82 -40.81
N VAL A 13 -30.61 4.08 -40.91
CA VAL A 13 -31.94 4.40 -41.46
C VAL A 13 -31.80 4.44 -42.97
N THR A 14 -32.23 3.40 -43.64
CA THR A 14 -32.53 3.42 -45.08
C THR A 14 -34.02 3.58 -45.25
N GLY A 15 -34.43 4.73 -45.80
CA GLY A 15 -35.81 5.00 -46.09
C GLY A 15 -36.34 4.13 -47.23
N ALA A 16 -37.47 3.51 -47.02
CA ALA A 16 -38.56 3.29 -48.00
C ALA A 16 -39.71 2.59 -47.24
N MET A 17 -40.86 3.16 -47.39
CA MET A 17 -42.17 2.77 -46.89
C MET A 17 -42.41 1.24 -46.90
N GLY A 18 -42.72 0.74 -45.72
CA GLY A 18 -43.17 -0.64 -45.54
C GLY A 18 -43.35 -0.90 -44.03
N VAL A 19 -44.38 -0.29 -43.41
CA VAL A 19 -44.76 -0.60 -42.04
C VAL A 19 -45.46 -1.95 -42.05
N THR A 20 -44.69 -3.01 -41.94
CA THR A 20 -45.24 -4.31 -41.52
C THR A 20 -45.35 -4.26 -40.00
N ARG A 21 -46.56 -4.13 -39.52
CA ARG A 21 -46.93 -4.30 -38.12
C ARG A 21 -46.63 -5.73 -37.75
N GLN A 22 -45.38 -5.98 -37.27
CA GLN A 22 -45.07 -7.22 -36.64
C GLN A 22 -45.77 -7.27 -35.29
N ASN A 23 -46.57 -8.33 -35.18
CA ASN A 23 -47.46 -8.60 -34.05
C ASN A 23 -46.60 -9.04 -32.84
N TRP A 24 -46.22 -8.05 -32.00
CA TRP A 24 -45.39 -8.25 -30.80
C TRP A 24 -46.15 -8.88 -29.62
N THR A 25 -47.35 -9.37 -29.86
CA THR A 25 -48.24 -9.84 -28.76
C THR A 25 -48.04 -11.29 -28.34
N ASN A 26 -47.25 -12.09 -29.04
CA ASN A 26 -47.16 -13.54 -28.74
C ASN A 26 -45.86 -14.02 -28.14
N ASP A 27 -44.83 -13.16 -28.01
CA ASP A 27 -43.55 -13.60 -27.41
C ASP A 27 -43.42 -13.31 -25.89
N MET A 28 -44.40 -12.66 -25.29
CA MET A 28 -44.37 -12.33 -23.86
C MET A 28 -44.98 -13.41 -22.93
N LEU A 29 -45.49 -14.48 -23.45
CA LEU A 29 -46.17 -15.52 -22.64
C LEU A 29 -45.39 -16.83 -22.49
N GLY A 30 -44.14 -16.91 -22.95
CA GLY A 30 -43.34 -18.15 -22.92
C GLY A 30 -42.18 -18.21 -21.97
N ARG A 31 -41.75 -17.09 -21.34
CA ARG A 31 -40.70 -17.14 -20.37
C ARG A 31 -41.23 -17.52 -18.99
N LYS A 32 -41.40 -18.83 -18.77
CA LYS A 32 -41.48 -19.39 -17.41
C LYS A 32 -40.22 -18.95 -16.69
N ASN A 33 -40.29 -17.85 -15.94
CA ASN A 33 -39.31 -17.57 -14.92
C ASN A 33 -39.38 -18.74 -13.94
N HIS A 34 -38.41 -19.64 -14.03
CA HIS A 34 -38.15 -20.56 -12.94
C HIS A 34 -37.65 -19.71 -11.77
N GLU A 35 -38.57 -19.21 -10.98
CA GLU A 35 -38.27 -18.72 -9.64
C GLU A 35 -37.98 -19.94 -8.77
N GLY A 36 -36.83 -20.56 -9.04
CA GLY A 36 -36.25 -21.58 -8.18
C GLY A 36 -35.72 -20.92 -6.92
N GLY A 37 -36.49 -20.88 -5.87
CA GLY A 37 -35.99 -20.53 -4.54
C GLY A 37 -34.97 -21.57 -4.10
N PHE A 38 -33.89 -21.08 -3.39
CA PHE A 38 -32.90 -21.98 -2.80
C PHE A 38 -33.55 -22.91 -1.77
N THR A 39 -33.14 -24.16 -1.79
CA THR A 39 -33.57 -25.12 -0.77
C THR A 39 -32.79 -24.89 0.52
N LEU A 40 -33.41 -25.19 1.67
CA LEU A 40 -32.74 -25.07 2.96
C LEU A 40 -31.44 -25.89 3.01
N ILE A 41 -31.46 -27.09 2.42
CA ILE A 41 -30.29 -27.97 2.36
C ILE A 41 -29.15 -27.38 1.52
N GLU A 42 -29.44 -26.66 0.43
CA GLU A 42 -28.46 -26.03 -0.42
C GLU A 42 -27.68 -24.90 0.32
N ILE A 43 -28.44 -24.10 1.11
CA ILE A 43 -27.79 -23.07 1.95
C ILE A 43 -26.95 -23.73 3.06
N MET A 44 -27.41 -24.83 3.67
CA MET A 44 -26.61 -25.54 4.68
C MET A 44 -25.29 -26.07 4.09
N ILE A 45 -25.32 -26.65 2.90
CA ILE A 45 -24.11 -27.13 2.21
C ILE A 45 -23.20 -25.96 1.83
N ALA A 46 -23.75 -24.86 1.31
CA ALA A 46 -22.99 -23.69 0.95
C ALA A 46 -22.25 -23.10 2.16
N VAL A 47 -22.94 -22.93 3.30
CA VAL A 47 -22.31 -22.41 4.54
C VAL A 47 -21.24 -23.36 5.07
N ALA A 48 -21.46 -24.68 5.00
CA ALA A 48 -20.46 -25.67 5.41
C ALA A 48 -19.18 -25.58 4.57
N ILE A 49 -19.33 -25.43 3.24
CA ILE A 49 -18.18 -25.25 2.32
C ILE A 49 -17.45 -23.94 2.61
N ILE A 50 -18.17 -22.82 2.75
CA ILE A 50 -17.57 -21.51 3.07
C ILE A 50 -16.85 -21.57 4.42
N GLY A 51 -17.44 -22.19 5.43
CA GLY A 51 -16.82 -22.36 6.75
C GLY A 51 -15.50 -23.12 6.71
N THR A 52 -15.46 -24.24 5.97
CA THR A 52 -14.22 -25.04 5.83
C THR A 52 -13.14 -24.30 5.06
N LEU A 53 -13.47 -23.62 3.98
CA LEU A 53 -12.52 -22.80 3.20
C LEU A 53 -11.98 -21.59 4.00
N SER A 54 -12.84 -20.95 4.78
CA SER A 54 -12.45 -19.81 5.62
C SER A 54 -11.43 -20.21 6.69
N ALA A 55 -11.56 -21.39 7.28
CA ALA A 55 -10.64 -21.88 8.30
C ALA A 55 -9.18 -21.98 7.81
N LEU A 56 -8.97 -22.27 6.53
CA LEU A 56 -7.64 -22.37 5.90
C LEU A 56 -7.15 -21.00 5.37
N ALA A 57 -8.06 -20.11 4.98
CA ALA A 57 -7.71 -18.83 4.37
C ALA A 57 -7.26 -17.79 5.41
N ILE A 58 -7.86 -17.74 6.59
CA ILE A 58 -7.62 -16.71 7.60
C ILE A 58 -6.15 -16.63 8.05
N PRO A 59 -5.47 -17.74 8.46
CA PRO A 59 -4.10 -17.65 8.95
C PRO A 59 -3.12 -17.13 7.90
N ASN A 60 -3.28 -17.55 6.65
CA ASN A 60 -2.43 -17.09 5.55
C ASN A 60 -2.64 -15.60 5.24
N TYR A 61 -3.87 -15.13 5.31
CA TYR A 61 -4.19 -13.73 5.10
C TYR A 61 -3.57 -12.81 6.16
N VAL A 62 -3.63 -13.20 7.43
CA VAL A 62 -3.03 -12.41 8.53
C VAL A 62 -1.52 -12.29 8.37
N ALA A 63 -0.84 -13.38 8.03
CA ALA A 63 0.61 -13.37 7.80
C ALA A 63 0.99 -12.48 6.59
N TRP A 64 0.26 -12.62 5.48
CA TRP A 64 0.45 -11.80 4.29
C TRP A 64 0.21 -10.31 4.58
N LYS A 65 -0.88 -9.99 5.30
CA LYS A 65 -1.20 -8.61 5.69
C LYS A 65 -0.10 -7.99 6.54
N ALA A 66 0.40 -8.68 7.55
CA ALA A 66 1.47 -8.17 8.40
C ALA A 66 2.76 -7.87 7.63
N GLN A 67 3.06 -8.67 6.60
CA GLN A 67 4.21 -8.42 5.72
C GLN A 67 3.99 -7.21 4.81
N HIS A 68 2.77 -7.05 4.31
CA HIS A 68 2.39 -5.91 3.47
C HIS A 68 2.46 -4.59 4.27
N ASP A 69 1.88 -4.58 5.47
CA ASP A 69 1.87 -3.42 6.37
C ASP A 69 3.30 -2.98 6.73
N LEU A 70 4.21 -3.94 6.99
CA LEU A 70 5.62 -3.64 7.24
C LEU A 70 6.30 -3.02 6.02
N ARG A 71 6.05 -3.56 4.83
CA ARG A 71 6.61 -3.03 3.59
C ARG A 71 6.16 -1.60 3.32
N GLU A 72 4.89 -1.30 3.57
CA GLU A 72 4.33 0.04 3.47
C GLU A 72 5.01 1.00 4.44
N ALA A 73 5.11 0.62 5.72
CA ALA A 73 5.79 1.41 6.75
C ALA A 73 7.26 1.70 6.41
N VAL A 74 8.00 0.73 5.89
CA VAL A 74 9.39 0.89 5.46
C VAL A 74 9.50 1.83 4.26
N SER A 75 8.59 1.74 3.31
CA SER A 75 8.54 2.62 2.14
C SER A 75 8.25 4.07 2.55
N GLU A 76 7.29 4.27 3.46
CA GLU A 76 6.97 5.59 4.02
C GLU A 76 8.17 6.17 4.77
N PHE A 77 8.82 5.36 5.60
CA PHE A 77 10.03 5.78 6.32
C PHE A 77 11.17 6.21 5.38
N ALA A 78 11.42 5.43 4.32
CA ALA A 78 12.40 5.81 3.30
C ALA A 78 12.01 7.11 2.57
N GLY A 79 10.70 7.33 2.36
CA GLY A 79 10.15 8.58 1.83
C GLY A 79 10.43 9.77 2.75
N ASN A 80 10.22 9.61 4.05
CA ASN A 80 10.48 10.64 5.07
C ASN A 80 11.97 11.01 5.16
N LEU A 81 12.87 10.02 5.04
CA LEU A 81 14.31 10.29 4.95
C LEU A 81 14.68 11.08 3.68
N ASN A 82 14.10 10.73 2.54
CA ASN A 82 14.29 11.49 1.31
C ASN A 82 13.73 12.91 1.41
N LEU A 83 12.57 13.09 2.06
CA LEU A 83 12.02 14.41 2.33
C LEU A 83 12.96 15.24 3.19
N ALA A 84 13.50 14.69 4.27
CA ALA A 84 14.47 15.36 5.13
C ALA A 84 15.70 15.79 4.35
N ARG A 85 16.21 14.93 3.46
CA ARG A 85 17.32 15.25 2.55
C ARG A 85 16.99 16.43 1.64
N VAL A 86 15.84 16.43 0.99
CA VAL A 86 15.41 17.51 0.09
C VAL A 86 15.26 18.83 0.85
N VAL A 87 14.69 18.78 2.06
CA VAL A 87 14.55 19.97 2.90
C VAL A 87 15.91 20.51 3.36
N ALA A 88 16.89 19.62 3.66
CA ALA A 88 18.26 20.04 3.99
C ALA A 88 18.88 20.86 2.85
N ILE A 89 18.73 20.40 1.61
CA ILE A 89 19.20 21.07 0.40
C ILE A 89 18.47 22.42 0.21
N ASN A 90 17.13 22.40 0.23
CA ASN A 90 16.31 23.58 -0.04
C ASN A 90 16.50 24.69 0.99
N ARG A 91 16.68 24.34 2.27
CA ARG A 91 16.92 25.30 3.35
C ARG A 91 18.41 25.65 3.50
N ASN A 92 19.30 25.02 2.72
CA ASN A 92 20.75 25.11 2.84
C ASN A 92 21.23 24.93 4.29
N ARG A 93 20.66 23.96 5.00
CA ARG A 93 20.95 23.68 6.41
C ARG A 93 21.00 22.17 6.64
N GLN A 94 21.75 21.78 7.66
CA GLN A 94 21.79 20.39 8.10
C GLN A 94 20.41 19.96 8.60
N ALA A 95 19.94 18.79 8.16
CA ALA A 95 18.75 18.12 8.67
C ALA A 95 19.13 16.88 9.47
N THR A 96 18.58 16.79 10.68
CA THR A 96 18.74 15.62 11.55
C THR A 96 17.43 14.89 11.66
N VAL A 97 17.41 13.61 11.33
CA VAL A 97 16.28 12.71 11.53
C VAL A 97 16.61 11.82 12.72
N THR A 98 15.84 11.94 13.78
CA THR A 98 15.96 11.14 14.99
C THR A 98 14.94 10.01 14.96
N ILE A 99 15.42 8.79 15.09
CA ILE A 99 14.62 7.56 15.07
C ILE A 99 14.70 6.97 16.47
N GLN A 100 13.56 6.78 17.12
CA GLN A 100 13.50 6.27 18.49
C GLN A 100 12.34 5.29 18.65
N VAL A 101 12.51 4.33 19.56
CA VAL A 101 11.40 3.46 19.98
C VAL A 101 10.59 4.19 21.04
N LEU A 102 9.32 4.44 20.76
CA LEU A 102 8.37 4.99 21.72
C LEU A 102 7.91 3.90 22.70
N GLY A 103 7.49 4.29 23.91
CA GLY A 103 7.18 3.38 25.01
C GLY A 103 6.11 2.30 24.75
N SER A 104 5.40 2.38 23.60
CA SER A 104 4.44 1.37 23.12
C SER A 104 5.04 0.40 22.09
N GLY A 105 6.37 0.44 21.85
CA GLY A 105 7.03 -0.39 20.83
C GLY A 105 6.92 0.17 19.40
N TYR A 106 6.33 1.34 19.23
CA TYR A 106 6.29 2.02 17.93
C TYR A 106 7.57 2.79 17.66
N ILE A 107 7.97 2.87 16.40
CA ILE A 107 9.07 3.71 15.97
C ILE A 107 8.55 5.12 15.75
N GLY A 108 9.10 6.09 16.48
CA GLY A 108 8.88 7.50 16.26
C GLY A 108 9.98 8.08 15.38
N VAL A 109 9.60 8.90 14.42
CA VAL A 109 10.52 9.59 13.52
C VAL A 109 10.30 11.08 13.63
N ASP A 110 11.31 11.79 14.09
CA ASP A 110 11.35 13.24 14.16
C ASP A 110 12.39 13.79 13.19
N ALA A 111 12.08 14.89 12.53
CA ALA A 111 13.04 15.53 11.64
C ALA A 111 13.08 17.04 11.86
N VAL A 112 14.29 17.56 12.04
CA VAL A 112 14.55 18.97 12.28
C VAL A 112 15.62 19.49 11.30
N ALA A 113 15.39 20.65 10.70
CA ALA A 113 16.37 21.32 9.85
C ALA A 113 16.65 22.73 10.38
N GLY A 114 17.88 22.93 10.86
CA GLY A 114 18.31 24.22 11.42
C GLY A 114 17.46 24.70 12.61
N GLY A 115 17.01 23.80 13.46
CA GLY A 115 16.17 24.08 14.63
C GLY A 115 14.65 24.16 14.34
N ALA A 116 14.22 24.12 13.09
CA ALA A 116 12.82 24.08 12.72
C ALA A 116 12.36 22.67 12.35
N PRO A 117 11.21 22.20 12.84
CA PRO A 117 10.69 20.88 12.47
C PRO A 117 10.42 20.79 10.96
N ILE A 118 10.69 19.63 10.37
CA ILE A 118 10.37 19.33 8.97
C ILE A 118 8.96 18.76 8.91
N PHE A 119 8.65 17.86 9.81
CA PHE A 119 7.32 17.27 10.01
C PHE A 119 7.10 16.96 11.50
N SER A 120 5.86 16.82 11.91
CA SER A 120 5.52 16.33 13.25
C SER A 120 5.98 14.89 13.43
N THR A 121 6.23 14.48 14.67
CA THR A 121 6.56 13.09 15.02
C THR A 121 5.61 12.14 14.32
N GLN A 122 6.15 11.29 13.46
CA GLN A 122 5.40 10.27 12.76
C GLN A 122 5.63 8.92 13.43
N THR A 123 4.57 8.21 13.71
CA THR A 123 4.63 6.84 14.22
C THR A 123 4.46 5.88 13.07
N MET A 124 5.37 4.93 12.92
CA MET A 124 5.24 3.88 11.92
C MET A 124 4.09 2.94 12.30
N ASN A 125 3.11 2.83 11.42
CA ASN A 125 2.03 1.87 11.58
C ASN A 125 2.50 0.46 11.19
N GLY A 126 2.05 -0.53 11.97
CA GLY A 126 2.27 -1.94 11.65
C GLY A 126 3.23 -2.64 12.60
N ASN A 127 2.76 -3.07 13.77
CA ASN A 127 3.41 -4.04 14.68
C ASN A 127 4.95 -4.10 14.59
N VAL A 128 5.59 -2.95 14.43
CA VAL A 128 7.04 -2.83 14.30
C VAL A 128 7.64 -2.89 15.69
N THR A 129 8.45 -3.90 15.96
CA THR A 129 8.97 -4.19 17.32
C THR A 129 10.45 -3.90 17.49
N GLY A 130 11.19 -3.60 16.43
CA GLY A 130 12.64 -3.55 16.55
C GLY A 130 13.33 -2.44 15.76
N LEU A 131 13.98 -1.55 16.50
CA LEU A 131 15.23 -0.94 16.10
C LEU A 131 16.37 -1.60 16.90
N PRO A 132 17.58 -1.72 16.35
CA PRO A 132 18.74 -2.05 17.18
C PRO A 132 18.89 -1.00 18.27
N ALA A 133 19.26 -1.45 19.44
CA ALA A 133 19.38 -0.76 20.70
C ALA A 133 19.63 0.76 20.62
N GLY A 134 18.62 1.56 20.94
CA GLY A 134 18.74 2.98 21.20
C GLY A 134 18.29 3.90 20.05
N PRO A 135 18.19 5.20 20.35
CA PRO A 135 17.84 6.18 19.33
C PRO A 135 18.97 6.27 18.29
N MET A 136 18.58 6.29 17.01
CA MET A 136 19.50 6.44 15.89
C MET A 136 19.26 7.77 15.19
N ASN A 137 20.34 8.47 14.86
CA ASN A 137 20.28 9.72 14.12
C ASN A 137 20.82 9.54 12.72
N VAL A 138 20.04 9.98 11.74
CA VAL A 138 20.46 10.13 10.35
C VAL A 138 20.59 11.61 10.07
N VAL A 139 21.76 12.03 9.64
CA VAL A 139 22.05 13.45 9.44
C VAL A 139 22.44 13.72 7.99
N PHE A 140 21.72 14.66 7.37
CA PHE A 140 21.98 15.12 6.02
C PHE A 140 22.59 16.53 6.06
N SER A 141 23.66 16.72 5.34
CA SER A 141 24.30 18.04 5.14
C SER A 141 23.43 18.93 4.23
N SER A 142 23.74 20.21 4.17
CA SER A 142 23.11 21.17 3.23
C SER A 142 23.25 20.79 1.74
N MET A 143 24.22 19.93 1.41
CA MET A 143 24.38 19.37 0.06
C MET A 143 23.60 18.06 -0.15
N GLY A 144 22.87 17.60 0.85
CA GLY A 144 22.10 16.34 0.79
C GLY A 144 22.96 15.08 0.90
N LEU A 145 24.19 15.19 1.37
CA LEU A 145 25.04 14.04 1.68
C LEU A 145 24.79 13.59 3.11
N SER A 146 24.86 12.27 3.36
CA SER A 146 24.89 11.78 4.74
C SER A 146 26.21 12.19 5.40
N THR A 147 26.14 12.57 6.67
CA THR A 147 27.38 12.87 7.45
C THR A 147 28.08 11.60 7.92
N ALA A 148 27.45 10.43 7.78
CA ALA A 148 28.07 9.15 8.10
C ALA A 148 29.12 8.78 7.05
N ALA A 149 30.29 8.32 7.52
CA ALA A 149 31.38 7.88 6.65
C ALA A 149 31.10 6.55 5.94
N ALA A 150 30.16 5.75 6.45
CA ALA A 150 29.77 4.45 5.92
C ALA A 150 28.25 4.36 5.76
N ASN A 151 27.80 3.30 5.08
CA ASN A 151 26.37 3.02 4.95
C ASN A 151 25.74 2.84 6.34
N GLN A 152 24.71 3.61 6.62
CA GLN A 152 23.89 3.43 7.82
C GLN A 152 22.77 2.43 7.52
N LEU A 153 22.79 1.31 8.19
CA LEU A 153 21.79 0.26 8.08
C LEU A 153 20.77 0.39 9.22
N ILE A 154 19.51 0.51 8.89
CA ILE A 154 18.40 0.66 9.83
C ILE A 154 17.46 -0.54 9.64
N PRO A 155 17.66 -1.64 10.38
CA PRO A 155 16.77 -2.79 10.32
C PRO A 155 15.47 -2.49 11.07
N ILE A 156 14.35 -2.84 10.43
CA ILE A 156 12.99 -2.67 10.94
C ILE A 156 12.37 -4.06 10.97
N VAL A 157 11.94 -4.49 12.17
CA VAL A 157 11.43 -5.84 12.42
C VAL A 157 9.99 -5.77 12.89
N ASN A 158 9.13 -6.64 12.35
CA ASN A 158 7.76 -6.79 12.86
C ASN A 158 7.67 -7.87 13.95
N THR A 159 6.48 -7.97 14.58
CA THR A 159 6.18 -8.99 15.61
C THR A 159 6.33 -10.43 15.11
N ASN A 160 6.26 -10.67 13.79
CA ASN A 160 6.39 -11.98 13.17
C ASN A 160 7.84 -12.31 12.78
N GLY A 161 8.82 -11.46 13.15
CA GLY A 161 10.23 -11.69 12.84
C GLY A 161 10.64 -11.39 11.40
N VAL A 162 9.76 -10.79 10.59
CA VAL A 162 10.11 -10.35 9.23
C VAL A 162 10.94 -9.07 9.33
N VAL A 163 12.07 -9.05 8.64
CA VAL A 163 13.03 -7.93 8.65
C VAL A 163 13.07 -7.25 7.32
N TYR A 164 12.95 -5.93 7.33
CA TYR A 164 13.30 -5.04 6.23
C TYR A 164 14.37 -4.07 6.69
N SER A 165 15.29 -3.69 5.83
CA SER A 165 16.34 -2.74 6.18
C SER A 165 16.32 -1.53 5.25
N VAL A 166 16.44 -0.36 5.85
CA VAL A 166 16.67 0.89 5.11
C VAL A 166 18.15 1.22 5.21
N VAL A 167 18.76 1.54 4.08
CA VAL A 167 20.17 1.91 3.99
C VAL A 167 20.28 3.36 3.54
N VAL A 168 21.01 4.13 4.30
CA VAL A 168 21.40 5.49 3.93
C VAL A 168 22.89 5.48 3.59
N MET A 169 23.20 5.74 2.33
CA MET A 169 24.58 5.80 1.83
C MET A 169 25.23 7.17 2.14
N PRO A 170 26.57 7.26 2.20
CA PRO A 170 27.26 8.56 2.34
C PRO A 170 26.89 9.58 1.27
N SER A 171 26.54 9.12 0.05
CA SER A 171 26.01 9.98 -1.03
C SER A 171 24.63 10.59 -0.75
N GLY A 172 24.01 10.25 0.40
CA GLY A 172 22.65 10.65 0.75
C GLY A 172 21.57 9.85 0.02
N LYS A 173 21.93 8.81 -0.76
CA LYS A 173 20.95 7.91 -1.38
C LYS A 173 20.32 7.04 -0.30
N VAL A 174 19.00 6.99 -0.29
CA VAL A 174 18.21 6.13 0.59
C VAL A 174 17.62 4.98 -0.23
N THR A 175 17.87 3.76 0.19
CA THR A 175 17.32 2.54 -0.42
C THR A 175 16.80 1.62 0.67
N TRP A 176 15.93 0.68 0.33
CA TRP A 176 15.47 -0.35 1.27
C TRP A 176 15.42 -1.73 0.60
N CYS A 177 15.52 -2.76 1.39
CA CYS A 177 15.49 -4.16 0.93
C CYS A 177 14.77 -5.06 1.94
N ALA A 178 14.30 -6.22 1.45
CA ALA A 178 13.59 -7.22 2.26
C ALA A 178 14.56 -8.21 2.93
N ASN A 179 15.61 -7.71 3.56
CA ASN A 179 16.62 -8.51 4.27
C ASN A 179 17.24 -7.70 5.41
N SER A 180 17.91 -8.39 6.34
CA SER A 180 18.68 -7.76 7.41
C SER A 180 19.94 -7.04 6.91
N THR A 181 20.42 -7.40 5.72
CA THR A 181 21.61 -6.79 5.08
C THR A 181 21.27 -6.49 3.63
N CYS A 182 21.32 -5.20 3.26
CA CYS A 182 21.20 -4.79 1.86
C CYS A 182 22.57 -4.82 1.17
N PRO A 183 22.65 -5.25 -0.10
CA PRO A 183 23.88 -5.20 -0.88
C PRO A 183 24.32 -3.75 -1.19
#